data_c0653c16f911560b3664f65791a25fd0
#
_entry.id   c0653c16f911560b3664f65791a25fd0
#
_cell.length_a   1.000
_cell.length_b   1.000
_cell.length_c   1.000
_cell.angle_alpha   90.00
_cell.angle_beta   90.00
_cell.angle_gamma   90.00
#
_symmetry.space_group_name_H-M   'P 1'
#
loop_
_entity.id
_entity.type
_entity.pdbx_description
1 polymer ?
#
loop_
_entity_poly.entity_id
_entity_poly.type
_entity_poly.pdbx_seq_one_letter_code
_entity_poly.pdbx_strand_id
1 'polypeptide(L)'
;QICDAYITIKGGNRVGIVGSAVVDNGQVININYISSLNFRIASQRIGCSNQVIEDLINTANNSVYNTLIVSPPGCGKTTLLRDIVRNISNGIKVLGFTGKNVGVVDERGEIAAMYKGVPQNDIGIRTDVIDNMPKPEAMRILVRSMAPDVIACDEIGSKEDVSAIDYAMCSGVKGIFTAHGKDIDEVSRNPELSKLLNKRIFERIIILNPKKKGELECVYL
;
A
#
# COMPACT_ATOMS: atom_id res chain seq x y z
N GLN A 1 -16.69 -1.28 12.32
CA GLN A 1 -15.69 -2.37 12.50
C GLN A 1 -16.34 -3.70 12.90
N ILE A 2 -17.33 -3.72 13.82
CA ILE A 2 -18.05 -4.96 14.15
C ILE A 2 -18.86 -5.44 12.94
N CYS A 3 -19.44 -4.51 12.17
CA CYS A 3 -20.13 -4.81 10.92
C CYS A 3 -19.20 -5.42 9.87
N ASP A 4 -17.90 -5.12 9.91
CA ASP A 4 -16.87 -5.69 9.02
C ASP A 4 -16.31 -7.02 9.55
N ALA A 5 -16.90 -7.56 10.62
CA ALA A 5 -16.47 -8.80 11.29
C ALA A 5 -15.03 -8.77 11.84
N TYR A 6 -14.46 -7.60 12.09
CA TYR A 6 -13.19 -7.45 12.80
C TYR A 6 -13.12 -6.12 13.57
N ILE A 7 -12.19 -6.06 14.51
CA ILE A 7 -11.78 -4.83 15.20
C ILE A 7 -10.26 -4.68 15.13
N THR A 8 -9.78 -3.45 14.99
CA THR A 8 -8.36 -3.12 15.13
C THR A 8 -8.09 -2.67 16.56
N ILE A 9 -7.10 -3.25 17.20
CA ILE A 9 -6.67 -2.91 18.56
C ILE A 9 -5.30 -2.23 18.53
N LYS A 10 -4.93 -1.58 19.64
CA LYS A 10 -3.63 -0.93 19.78
C LYS A 10 -2.48 -1.85 19.36
N GLY A 11 -1.49 -1.31 18.68
CA GLY A 11 -0.38 -2.07 18.08
C GLY A 11 -0.66 -2.59 16.67
N GLY A 12 -1.77 -2.18 16.02
CA GLY A 12 -2.10 -2.57 14.65
C GLY A 12 -2.61 -4.00 14.50
N ASN A 13 -2.83 -4.70 15.61
CA ASN A 13 -3.36 -6.05 15.58
C ASN A 13 -4.83 -6.05 15.21
N ARG A 14 -5.27 -7.05 14.45
CA ARG A 14 -6.67 -7.25 14.07
C ARG A 14 -7.24 -8.47 14.79
N VAL A 15 -8.45 -8.31 15.30
CA VAL A 15 -9.22 -9.41 15.89
C VAL A 15 -10.43 -9.66 15.00
N GLY A 16 -10.41 -10.72 14.23
CA GLY A 16 -11.57 -11.22 13.48
C GLY A 16 -12.59 -11.82 14.44
N ILE A 17 -13.86 -11.56 14.17
CA ILE A 17 -14.99 -11.94 15.04
C ILE A 17 -15.96 -12.80 14.22
N VAL A 18 -16.31 -13.96 14.75
CA VAL A 18 -17.33 -14.85 14.16
C VAL A 18 -18.45 -15.08 15.17
N GLY A 19 -19.67 -14.96 14.72
CA GLY A 19 -20.87 -15.11 15.55
C GLY A 19 -22.13 -15.05 14.70
N SER A 20 -23.29 -14.83 15.32
CA SER A 20 -24.57 -14.66 14.64
C SER A 20 -24.73 -13.23 14.15
N ALA A 21 -24.80 -13.06 12.83
CA ALA A 21 -25.02 -11.73 12.24
C ALA A 21 -26.44 -11.22 12.50
N VAL A 22 -26.55 -9.94 12.83
CA VAL A 22 -27.80 -9.19 12.82
C VAL A 22 -27.82 -8.35 11.55
N VAL A 23 -28.83 -8.58 10.72
CA VAL A 23 -28.95 -7.95 9.40
C VAL A 23 -30.16 -7.02 9.39
N ASP A 24 -29.98 -5.80 8.90
CA ASP A 24 -31.04 -4.86 8.59
C ASP A 24 -30.86 -4.34 7.16
N ASN A 25 -31.95 -4.35 6.37
CA ASN A 25 -31.96 -3.94 4.96
C ASN A 25 -30.83 -4.56 4.12
N GLY A 26 -30.48 -5.84 4.38
CA GLY A 26 -29.41 -6.57 3.67
C GLY A 26 -27.99 -6.23 4.12
N GLN A 27 -27.82 -5.37 5.13
CA GLN A 27 -26.52 -5.01 5.70
C GLN A 27 -26.34 -5.59 7.11
N VAL A 28 -25.15 -6.08 7.40
CA VAL A 28 -24.79 -6.53 8.75
C VAL A 28 -24.62 -5.31 9.64
N ILE A 29 -25.49 -5.18 10.66
CA ILE A 29 -25.45 -4.06 11.62
C ILE A 29 -24.76 -4.45 12.93
N ASN A 30 -24.71 -5.75 13.25
CA ASN A 30 -24.06 -6.25 14.46
C ASN A 30 -23.75 -7.75 14.33
N ILE A 31 -22.89 -8.26 15.23
CA ILE A 31 -22.61 -9.69 15.43
C ILE A 31 -22.86 -10.01 16.89
N ASN A 32 -23.83 -10.89 17.14
CA ASN A 32 -24.18 -11.39 18.46
C ASN A 32 -23.64 -12.83 18.65
N TYR A 33 -23.66 -13.32 19.88
CA TYR A 33 -23.28 -14.70 20.22
C TYR A 33 -21.94 -15.09 19.60
N ILE A 34 -20.90 -14.30 19.93
CA ILE A 34 -19.53 -14.53 19.40
C ILE A 34 -19.09 -15.95 19.73
N SER A 35 -18.81 -16.73 18.69
CA SER A 35 -18.41 -18.14 18.78
C SER A 35 -16.88 -18.33 18.67
N SER A 36 -16.19 -17.44 17.94
CA SER A 36 -14.73 -17.51 17.82
C SER A 36 -14.09 -16.15 17.55
N LEU A 37 -12.81 -16.05 17.91
CA LEU A 37 -11.96 -14.90 17.65
C LEU A 37 -10.69 -15.34 16.93
N ASN A 38 -10.25 -14.58 15.94
CA ASN A 38 -8.99 -14.79 15.25
C ASN A 38 -8.07 -13.59 15.45
N PHE A 39 -7.00 -13.75 16.22
CA PHE A 39 -6.01 -12.71 16.47
C PHE A 39 -4.94 -12.73 15.37
N ARG A 40 -4.91 -11.68 14.56
CA ARG A 40 -3.88 -11.43 13.55
C ARG A 40 -2.89 -10.43 14.13
N ILE A 41 -1.72 -10.94 14.54
CA ILE A 41 -0.66 -10.10 15.10
C ILE A 41 0.05 -9.38 13.97
N ALA A 42 0.04 -8.05 14.04
CA ALA A 42 0.78 -7.21 13.11
C ALA A 42 2.29 -7.36 13.38
N SER A 43 3.07 -7.48 12.32
CA SER A 43 4.52 -7.44 12.41
C SER A 43 5.07 -6.46 11.39
N GLN A 44 6.01 -5.63 11.82
CA GLN A 44 6.76 -4.76 10.94
C GLN A 44 8.17 -5.32 10.75
N ARG A 45 8.68 -5.28 9.52
CA ARG A 45 10.04 -5.67 9.18
C ARG A 45 10.79 -4.46 8.64
N ILE A 46 11.43 -3.72 9.52
CA ILE A 46 12.28 -2.58 9.17
C ILE A 46 13.53 -3.07 8.45
N GLY A 47 13.89 -2.39 7.34
CA GLY A 47 15.06 -2.71 6.53
C GLY A 47 14.81 -3.76 5.45
N CYS A 48 13.59 -4.29 5.29
CA CYS A 48 13.31 -5.24 4.23
C CYS A 48 13.38 -4.60 2.82
N SER A 49 13.27 -3.28 2.70
CA SER A 49 13.43 -2.56 1.44
C SER A 49 14.88 -2.24 1.08
N ASN A 50 15.86 -2.49 1.96
CA ASN A 50 17.27 -2.16 1.70
C ASN A 50 17.81 -2.80 0.41
N GLN A 51 17.24 -3.94 0.01
CA GLN A 51 17.63 -4.64 -1.21
C GLN A 51 17.15 -3.98 -2.51
N VAL A 52 16.21 -3.02 -2.44
CA VAL A 52 15.60 -2.39 -3.64
C VAL A 52 15.59 -0.87 -3.58
N ILE A 53 15.79 -0.28 -2.42
CA ILE A 53 15.53 1.15 -2.22
C ILE A 53 16.40 2.05 -3.11
N GLU A 54 17.63 1.63 -3.40
CA GLU A 54 18.54 2.37 -4.29
C GLU A 54 18.00 2.44 -5.71
N ASP A 55 17.39 1.36 -6.21
CA ASP A 55 16.80 1.31 -7.56
C ASP A 55 15.54 2.19 -7.68
N LEU A 56 14.92 2.54 -6.56
CA LEU A 56 13.70 3.35 -6.52
C LEU A 56 13.95 4.84 -6.39
N ILE A 57 15.16 5.25 -6.04
CA ILE A 57 15.52 6.64 -5.81
C ILE A 57 16.28 7.20 -7.01
N ASN A 58 15.82 8.35 -7.50
CA ASN A 58 16.57 9.16 -8.45
C ASN A 58 17.35 10.23 -7.67
N THR A 59 18.62 9.96 -7.41
CA THR A 59 19.49 10.85 -6.64
C THR A 59 19.80 12.15 -7.37
N ALA A 60 19.80 12.14 -8.72
CA ALA A 60 20.17 13.31 -9.53
C ALA A 60 19.17 14.47 -9.36
N ASN A 61 17.89 14.16 -9.21
CA ASN A 61 16.83 15.17 -9.04
C ASN A 61 16.09 15.05 -7.70
N ASN A 62 16.63 14.25 -6.77
CA ASN A 62 16.05 14.02 -5.45
C ASN A 62 14.56 13.62 -5.53
N SER A 63 14.24 12.66 -6.38
CA SER A 63 12.88 12.13 -6.57
C SER A 63 12.84 10.61 -6.48
N VAL A 64 11.65 10.02 -6.61
CA VAL A 64 11.47 8.58 -6.70
C VAL A 64 10.96 8.20 -8.09
N TYR A 65 11.20 6.95 -8.48
CA TYR A 65 10.62 6.39 -9.69
C TYR A 65 9.23 5.83 -9.43
N ASN A 66 8.31 6.01 -10.36
CA ASN A 66 7.01 5.35 -10.30
C ASN A 66 7.20 3.84 -10.30
N THR A 67 6.74 3.19 -9.27
CA THR A 67 7.06 1.78 -9.00
C THR A 67 5.82 0.92 -8.84
N LEU A 68 5.84 -0.26 -9.44
CA LEU A 68 4.87 -1.32 -9.23
C LEU A 68 5.53 -2.52 -8.56
N ILE A 69 5.00 -2.97 -7.42
CA ILE A 69 5.44 -4.17 -6.71
C ILE A 69 4.45 -5.29 -7.00
N VAL A 70 4.93 -6.38 -7.56
CA VAL A 70 4.12 -7.52 -8.01
C VAL A 70 4.49 -8.77 -7.24
N SER A 71 3.51 -9.47 -6.71
CA SER A 71 3.65 -10.85 -6.22
C SER A 71 2.29 -11.49 -5.96
N PRO A 72 2.24 -12.82 -5.82
CA PRO A 72 1.08 -13.51 -5.26
C PRO A 72 0.73 -13.04 -3.85
N PRO A 73 -0.49 -13.34 -3.35
CA PRO A 73 -0.87 -13.06 -1.97
C PRO A 73 0.12 -13.66 -0.94
N GLY A 74 0.33 -12.95 0.17
CA GLY A 74 1.15 -13.46 1.28
C GLY A 74 2.66 -13.39 1.09
N CYS A 75 3.19 -12.95 -0.06
CA CYS A 75 4.63 -12.88 -0.34
C CYS A 75 5.34 -11.66 0.26
N GLY A 76 4.62 -10.74 0.90
CA GLY A 76 5.23 -9.62 1.62
C GLY A 76 5.17 -8.25 0.93
N LYS A 77 4.33 -8.07 -0.13
CA LYS A 77 4.15 -6.78 -0.83
C LYS A 77 3.89 -5.61 0.12
N THR A 78 2.86 -5.73 0.95
CA THR A 78 2.47 -4.68 1.91
C THR A 78 3.58 -4.38 2.91
N THR A 79 4.35 -5.42 3.33
CA THR A 79 5.48 -5.26 4.23
C THR A 79 6.62 -4.49 3.56
N LEU A 80 6.92 -4.81 2.30
CA LEU A 80 7.92 -4.10 1.50
C LEU A 80 7.48 -2.67 1.22
N LEU A 81 6.24 -2.47 0.76
CA LEU A 81 5.66 -1.14 0.51
C LEU A 81 5.78 -0.24 1.74
N ARG A 82 5.44 -0.74 2.92
CA ARG A 82 5.53 0.00 4.19
C ARG A 82 6.95 0.48 4.48
N ASP A 83 7.95 -0.39 4.31
CA ASP A 83 9.35 -0.03 4.59
C ASP A 83 9.91 0.92 3.52
N ILE A 84 9.48 0.79 2.25
CA ILE A 84 9.78 1.77 1.19
C ILE A 84 9.21 3.14 1.56
N VAL A 85 7.93 3.22 1.94
CA VAL A 85 7.27 4.45 2.39
C VAL A 85 8.05 5.10 3.53
N ARG A 86 8.42 4.33 4.55
CA ARG A 86 9.21 4.81 5.68
C ARG A 86 10.55 5.42 5.24
N ASN A 87 11.27 4.73 4.35
CA ASN A 87 12.57 5.22 3.85
C ASN A 87 12.42 6.47 2.98
N ILE A 88 11.43 6.53 2.10
CA ILE A 88 11.14 7.71 1.28
C ILE A 88 10.76 8.90 2.16
N SER A 89 9.92 8.68 3.17
CA SER A 89 9.47 9.72 4.10
C SER A 89 10.60 10.26 4.98
N ASN A 90 11.45 9.40 5.52
CA ASN A 90 12.56 9.79 6.38
C ASN A 90 13.75 10.38 5.61
N GLY A 91 13.92 10.00 4.35
CA GLY A 91 15.13 10.23 3.58
C GLY A 91 16.22 9.18 3.86
N ILE A 92 17.21 9.12 2.99
CA ILE A 92 18.28 8.12 3.01
C ILE A 92 19.62 8.84 2.90
N LYS A 93 20.22 9.12 4.07
CA LYS A 93 21.43 9.94 4.16
C LYS A 93 22.59 9.41 3.32
N VAL A 94 22.79 8.09 3.30
CA VAL A 94 23.90 7.47 2.57
C VAL A 94 23.78 7.65 1.05
N LEU A 95 22.55 7.88 0.54
CA LEU A 95 22.29 8.18 -0.87
C LEU A 95 22.17 9.68 -1.15
N GLY A 96 22.31 10.53 -0.15
CA GLY A 96 22.04 11.96 -0.28
C GLY A 96 20.58 12.31 -0.57
N PHE A 97 19.65 11.33 -0.41
CA PHE A 97 18.24 11.52 -0.67
C PHE A 97 17.56 12.16 0.54
N THR A 98 16.97 13.34 0.34
CA THR A 98 16.16 14.04 1.35
C THR A 98 14.75 13.48 1.37
N GLY A 99 14.16 13.37 2.58
CA GLY A 99 12.81 12.82 2.73
C GLY A 99 11.74 13.59 1.94
N LYS A 100 10.72 12.88 1.51
CA LYS A 100 9.59 13.36 0.73
C LYS A 100 8.28 13.28 1.51
N ASN A 101 7.33 14.15 1.19
CA ASN A 101 5.98 14.06 1.71
C ASN A 101 5.27 12.88 1.02
N VAL A 102 4.84 11.90 1.81
CA VAL A 102 4.19 10.69 1.30
C VAL A 102 2.73 10.65 1.72
N GLY A 103 1.83 10.52 0.76
CA GLY A 103 0.42 10.22 1.01
C GLY A 103 0.19 8.72 0.94
N VAL A 104 -0.30 8.12 2.01
CA VAL A 104 -0.64 6.69 2.06
C VAL A 104 -2.14 6.50 2.00
N VAL A 105 -2.57 5.69 1.03
CA VAL A 105 -3.94 5.19 0.92
C VAL A 105 -4.00 3.80 1.53
N ASP A 106 -4.60 3.69 2.70
CA ASP A 106 -4.64 2.46 3.51
C ASP A 106 -6.08 1.95 3.71
N GLU A 107 -6.76 1.62 2.60
CA GLU A 107 -8.17 1.20 2.61
C GLU A 107 -8.44 0.08 3.61
N ARG A 108 -7.53 -0.88 3.76
CA ARG A 108 -7.67 -2.03 4.65
C ARG A 108 -6.99 -1.88 6.01
N GLY A 109 -6.30 -0.76 6.25
CA GLY A 109 -5.53 -0.55 7.49
C GLY A 109 -4.37 -1.53 7.63
N GLU A 110 -3.72 -1.93 6.53
CA GLU A 110 -2.62 -2.90 6.55
C GLU A 110 -1.23 -2.25 6.42
N ILE A 111 -1.16 -1.02 5.88
CA ILE A 111 0.10 -0.28 5.72
C ILE A 111 0.46 0.40 7.04
N ALA A 112 -0.33 1.37 7.45
CA ALA A 112 -0.09 2.19 8.65
C ALA A 112 -0.68 1.58 9.93
N ALA A 113 -1.71 0.72 9.78
CA ALA A 113 -2.44 0.12 10.89
C ALA A 113 -2.97 1.17 11.87
N MET A 114 -3.72 2.14 11.35
CA MET A 114 -4.21 3.29 12.12
C MET A 114 -5.05 2.87 13.32
N TYR A 115 -4.76 3.44 14.48
CA TYR A 115 -5.58 3.31 15.67
C TYR A 115 -5.84 4.68 16.27
N LYS A 116 -7.10 5.11 16.28
CA LYS A 116 -7.54 6.44 16.77
C LYS A 116 -6.72 7.60 16.18
N GLY A 117 -6.49 7.57 14.86
CA GLY A 117 -5.75 8.60 14.14
C GLY A 117 -4.21 8.53 14.27
N VAL A 118 -3.67 7.49 14.92
CA VAL A 118 -2.23 7.33 15.12
C VAL A 118 -1.74 6.07 14.39
N PRO A 119 -0.73 6.17 13.50
CA PRO A 119 -0.11 5.00 12.89
C PRO A 119 0.52 4.10 13.96
N GLN A 120 0.29 2.80 13.86
CA GLN A 120 0.89 1.82 14.76
C GLN A 120 2.16 1.21 14.18
N ASN A 121 2.34 1.31 12.86
CA ASN A 121 3.57 0.99 12.16
C ASN A 121 4.39 2.27 11.96
N ASP A 122 5.72 2.13 11.95
CA ASP A 122 6.61 3.21 11.53
C ASP A 122 6.55 3.36 10.01
N ILE A 123 5.95 4.43 9.55
CA ILE A 123 5.79 4.80 8.14
C ILE A 123 6.57 6.07 7.77
N GLY A 124 7.41 6.54 8.68
CA GLY A 124 8.22 7.75 8.52
C GLY A 124 7.52 9.05 8.92
N ILE A 125 8.32 10.08 9.12
CA ILE A 125 7.91 11.35 9.76
C ILE A 125 7.17 12.33 8.84
N ARG A 126 7.20 12.11 7.51
CA ARG A 126 6.54 12.95 6.50
C ARG A 126 5.46 12.18 5.78
N THR A 127 4.71 11.35 6.49
CA THR A 127 3.67 10.50 5.91
C THR A 127 2.30 10.86 6.45
N ASP A 128 1.41 11.21 5.54
CA ASP A 128 -0.01 11.41 5.82
C ASP A 128 -0.80 10.17 5.38
N VAL A 129 -1.80 9.77 6.16
CA VAL A 129 -2.57 8.54 5.91
C VAL A 129 -4.04 8.86 5.80
N ILE A 130 -4.70 8.33 4.75
CA ILE A 130 -6.14 8.16 4.72
C ILE A 130 -6.43 6.66 4.83
N ASP A 131 -7.16 6.27 5.88
CA ASP A 131 -7.56 4.89 6.13
C ASP A 131 -9.07 4.69 6.01
N ASN A 132 -9.50 3.43 5.83
CA ASN A 132 -10.92 3.03 5.76
C ASN A 132 -11.74 3.80 4.71
N MET A 133 -11.12 4.23 3.63
CA MET A 133 -11.76 4.93 2.51
C MET A 133 -11.44 4.22 1.19
N PRO A 134 -12.37 4.18 0.22
CA PRO A 134 -12.09 3.65 -1.12
C PRO A 134 -10.87 4.33 -1.76
N LYS A 135 -9.97 3.53 -2.31
CA LYS A 135 -8.68 3.98 -2.86
C LYS A 135 -8.78 5.16 -3.82
N PRO A 136 -9.68 5.14 -4.83
CA PRO A 136 -9.74 6.20 -5.83
C PRO A 136 -10.09 7.56 -5.22
N GLU A 137 -10.98 7.57 -4.23
CA GLU A 137 -11.37 8.79 -3.54
C GLU A 137 -10.28 9.29 -2.61
N ALA A 138 -9.68 8.39 -1.83
CA ALA A 138 -8.57 8.70 -0.94
C ALA A 138 -7.38 9.31 -1.70
N MET A 139 -7.00 8.74 -2.87
CA MET A 139 -5.94 9.30 -3.72
C MET A 139 -6.25 10.74 -4.14
N ARG A 140 -7.47 11.00 -4.63
CA ARG A 140 -7.87 12.35 -5.07
C ARG A 140 -7.86 13.36 -3.93
N ILE A 141 -8.30 12.94 -2.74
CA ILE A 141 -8.29 13.80 -1.55
C ILE A 141 -6.85 14.11 -1.15
N LEU A 142 -5.96 13.12 -1.06
CA LEU A 142 -4.55 13.33 -0.71
C LEU A 142 -3.88 14.31 -1.68
N VAL A 143 -4.04 14.13 -2.98
CA VAL A 143 -3.47 15.03 -3.99
C VAL A 143 -3.93 16.47 -3.78
N ARG A 144 -5.23 16.68 -3.52
CA ARG A 144 -5.81 18.03 -3.39
C ARG A 144 -5.50 18.69 -2.06
N SER A 145 -5.50 17.92 -0.96
CA SER A 145 -5.43 18.48 0.39
C SER A 145 -4.02 18.52 0.97
N MET A 146 -3.19 17.52 0.64
CA MET A 146 -1.86 17.38 1.25
C MET A 146 -0.72 17.67 0.27
N ALA A 147 -1.01 17.75 -1.04
CA ALA A 147 0.00 17.96 -2.10
C ALA A 147 1.26 17.10 -1.91
N PRO A 148 1.13 15.77 -1.81
CA PRO A 148 2.26 14.89 -1.53
C PRO A 148 3.22 14.85 -2.73
N ASP A 149 4.52 14.61 -2.46
CA ASP A 149 5.49 14.29 -3.51
C ASP A 149 5.27 12.88 -4.07
N VAL A 150 4.81 11.96 -3.19
CA VAL A 150 4.64 10.54 -3.48
C VAL A 150 3.32 10.02 -2.92
N ILE A 151 2.61 9.19 -3.69
CA ILE A 151 1.47 8.42 -3.21
C ILE A 151 1.84 6.94 -3.13
N ALA A 152 1.46 6.29 -2.04
CA ALA A 152 1.58 4.85 -1.88
C ALA A 152 0.21 4.22 -1.66
N CYS A 153 -0.08 3.13 -2.39
CA CYS A 153 -1.35 2.41 -2.29
C CYS A 153 -1.15 0.91 -2.53
N ASP A 154 -1.78 0.09 -1.70
CA ASP A 154 -1.72 -1.37 -1.81
C ASP A 154 -2.84 -1.92 -2.70
N GLU A 155 -2.56 -3.00 -3.42
CA GLU A 155 -3.52 -3.80 -4.20
C GLU A 155 -4.36 -3.01 -5.22
N ILE A 156 -3.70 -2.33 -6.17
CA ILE A 156 -4.39 -1.67 -7.29
C ILE A 156 -4.88 -2.69 -8.33
N GLY A 157 -6.00 -2.41 -8.99
CA GLY A 157 -6.50 -3.31 -10.03
C GLY A 157 -7.84 -2.95 -10.66
N SER A 158 -8.61 -2.02 -10.08
CA SER A 158 -9.89 -1.60 -10.64
C SER A 158 -9.73 -0.48 -11.67
N LYS A 159 -10.76 -0.24 -12.46
CA LYS A 159 -10.82 0.87 -13.42
C LYS A 159 -10.74 2.23 -12.71
N GLU A 160 -11.37 2.31 -11.56
CA GLU A 160 -11.41 3.49 -10.71
C GLU A 160 -10.03 3.80 -10.12
N ASP A 161 -9.26 2.76 -9.72
CA ASP A 161 -7.88 2.89 -9.27
C ASP A 161 -7.01 3.49 -10.38
N VAL A 162 -7.11 2.92 -11.60
CA VAL A 162 -6.34 3.41 -12.76
C VAL A 162 -6.63 4.87 -13.06
N SER A 163 -7.91 5.29 -13.00
CA SER A 163 -8.30 6.69 -13.21
C SER A 163 -7.72 7.63 -12.13
N ALA A 164 -7.67 7.17 -10.87
CA ALA A 164 -7.10 7.96 -9.78
C ALA A 164 -5.57 8.05 -9.86
N ILE A 165 -4.91 6.96 -10.28
CA ILE A 165 -3.47 6.94 -10.56
C ILE A 165 -3.14 7.91 -11.70
N ASP A 166 -3.84 7.84 -12.83
CA ASP A 166 -3.66 8.77 -13.95
C ASP A 166 -3.79 10.23 -13.46
N TYR A 167 -4.80 10.52 -12.65
CA TYR A 167 -5.00 11.87 -12.07
C TYR A 167 -3.81 12.31 -11.21
N ALA A 168 -3.31 11.44 -10.32
CA ALA A 168 -2.17 11.74 -9.46
C ALA A 168 -0.89 11.99 -10.29
N MET A 169 -0.62 11.13 -11.29
CA MET A 169 0.55 11.26 -12.17
C MET A 169 0.49 12.55 -13.02
N CYS A 170 -0.68 12.90 -13.55
CA CYS A 170 -0.89 14.15 -14.26
C CYS A 170 -0.71 15.39 -13.36
N SER A 171 -0.87 15.22 -12.05
CA SER A 171 -0.61 16.29 -11.06
C SER A 171 0.87 16.37 -10.64
N GLY A 172 1.76 15.56 -11.24
CA GLY A 172 3.19 15.56 -10.94
C GLY A 172 3.59 14.73 -9.72
N VAL A 173 2.64 14.04 -9.09
CA VAL A 173 2.89 13.17 -7.93
C VAL A 173 3.49 11.85 -8.40
N LYS A 174 4.51 11.33 -7.72
CA LYS A 174 5.06 10.00 -7.98
C LYS A 174 4.26 8.92 -7.24
N GLY A 175 4.34 7.68 -7.71
CA GLY A 175 3.53 6.59 -7.16
C GLY A 175 4.30 5.30 -6.87
N ILE A 176 4.01 4.72 -5.71
CA ILE A 176 4.46 3.36 -5.33
C ILE A 176 3.22 2.51 -5.09
N PHE A 177 3.02 1.53 -5.93
CA PHE A 177 1.81 0.71 -5.91
C PHE A 177 2.13 -0.77 -5.81
N THR A 178 1.17 -1.56 -5.33
CA THR A 178 1.28 -3.02 -5.41
C THR A 178 0.15 -3.62 -6.24
N ALA A 179 0.40 -4.76 -6.87
CA ALA A 179 -0.59 -5.54 -7.59
C ALA A 179 -0.40 -7.04 -7.35
N HIS A 180 -1.48 -7.80 -7.51
CA HIS A 180 -1.41 -9.26 -7.51
C HIS A 180 -0.97 -9.78 -8.86
N GLY A 181 -0.08 -10.76 -8.84
CA GLY A 181 0.43 -11.48 -9.99
C GLY A 181 1.74 -12.18 -9.66
N LYS A 182 2.08 -13.22 -10.37
CA LYS A 182 3.38 -13.91 -10.23
C LYS A 182 4.47 -13.27 -11.08
N ASP A 183 4.08 -12.61 -12.18
CA ASP A 183 4.94 -11.98 -13.17
C ASP A 183 4.20 -10.84 -13.90
N ILE A 184 4.90 -10.14 -14.80
CA ILE A 184 4.33 -9.04 -15.60
C ILE A 184 3.24 -9.56 -16.54
N ASP A 185 3.40 -10.77 -17.09
CA ASP A 185 2.44 -11.34 -18.03
C ASP A 185 1.08 -11.59 -17.35
N GLU A 186 1.11 -12.06 -16.09
CA GLU A 186 -0.12 -12.24 -15.31
C GLU A 186 -0.77 -10.90 -14.96
N VAL A 187 0.00 -9.91 -14.55
CA VAL A 187 -0.51 -8.55 -14.30
C VAL A 187 -1.12 -7.96 -15.57
N SER A 188 -0.52 -8.18 -16.73
CA SER A 188 -1.00 -7.68 -18.02
C SER A 188 -2.32 -8.30 -18.47
N ARG A 189 -2.73 -9.45 -17.90
CA ARG A 189 -4.06 -10.04 -18.15
C ARG A 189 -5.19 -9.23 -17.52
N ASN A 190 -4.89 -8.41 -16.51
CA ASN A 190 -5.86 -7.43 -16.03
C ASN A 190 -5.92 -6.27 -17.04
N PRO A 191 -7.07 -6.04 -17.73
CA PRO A 191 -7.17 -5.03 -18.78
C PRO A 191 -6.88 -3.61 -18.28
N GLU A 192 -7.18 -3.35 -17.02
CA GLU A 192 -6.99 -2.03 -16.43
C GLU A 192 -5.51 -1.78 -16.09
N LEU A 193 -4.84 -2.75 -15.47
CA LEU A 193 -3.39 -2.65 -15.19
C LEU A 193 -2.57 -2.64 -16.48
N SER A 194 -3.01 -3.38 -17.50
CA SER A 194 -2.37 -3.37 -18.82
C SER A 194 -2.34 -1.97 -19.43
N LYS A 195 -3.35 -1.12 -19.19
CA LYS A 195 -3.34 0.29 -19.65
C LYS A 195 -2.19 1.08 -19.03
N LEU A 196 -1.93 0.91 -17.73
CA LEU A 196 -0.84 1.59 -17.03
C LEU A 196 0.53 1.10 -17.52
N LEU A 197 0.68 -0.21 -17.73
CA LEU A 197 1.90 -0.82 -18.26
C LEU A 197 2.19 -0.33 -19.69
N ASN A 198 1.19 -0.33 -20.57
CA ASN A 198 1.30 0.13 -21.96
C ASN A 198 1.63 1.63 -22.06
N LYS A 199 1.12 2.45 -21.15
CA LYS A 199 1.47 3.87 -21.03
C LYS A 199 2.86 4.09 -20.46
N ARG A 200 3.57 3.04 -20.02
CA ARG A 200 4.88 3.10 -19.36
C ARG A 200 4.90 4.04 -18.14
N ILE A 201 3.80 4.04 -17.37
CA ILE A 201 3.70 4.87 -16.17
C ILE A 201 4.71 4.40 -15.11
N PHE A 202 4.89 3.09 -15.00
CA PHE A 202 5.85 2.51 -14.07
C PHE A 202 7.25 2.52 -14.66
N GLU A 203 8.16 3.21 -13.98
CA GLU A 203 9.57 3.30 -14.31
C GLU A 203 10.36 2.16 -13.69
N ARG A 204 9.78 1.50 -12.67
CA ARG A 204 10.33 0.32 -11.98
C ARG A 204 9.24 -0.70 -11.72
N ILE A 205 9.54 -1.96 -11.93
CA ILE A 205 8.66 -3.08 -11.56
C ILE A 205 9.48 -4.05 -10.72
N ILE A 206 9.02 -4.30 -9.50
CA ILE A 206 9.62 -5.24 -8.56
C ILE A 206 8.79 -6.51 -8.53
N ILE A 207 9.40 -7.67 -8.74
CA ILE A 207 8.73 -8.96 -8.56
C ILE A 207 9.32 -9.65 -7.34
N LEU A 208 8.46 -10.04 -6.40
CA LEU A 208 8.86 -10.80 -5.22
C LEU A 208 8.77 -12.29 -5.48
N ASN A 209 9.72 -13.04 -4.93
CA ASN A 209 9.79 -14.48 -5.08
C ASN A 209 8.59 -15.17 -4.41
N PRO A 210 7.79 -15.96 -5.14
CA PRO A 210 6.61 -16.62 -4.58
C PRO A 210 6.94 -17.74 -3.60
N LYS A 211 8.15 -18.32 -3.66
CA LYS A 211 8.58 -19.43 -2.81
C LYS A 211 9.29 -18.97 -1.55
N LYS A 212 9.85 -17.75 -1.56
CA LYS A 212 10.62 -17.22 -0.44
C LYS A 212 10.08 -15.83 -0.08
N LYS A 213 9.30 -15.80 0.99
CA LYS A 213 8.60 -14.61 1.46
C LYS A 213 9.54 -13.43 1.70
N GLY A 214 9.32 -12.33 0.97
CA GLY A 214 10.07 -11.08 1.10
C GLY A 214 11.42 -11.06 0.38
N GLU A 215 11.80 -12.14 -0.35
CA GLU A 215 12.94 -12.10 -1.24
C GLU A 215 12.57 -11.54 -2.62
N LEU A 216 13.53 -10.87 -3.22
CA LEU A 216 13.42 -10.34 -4.57
C LEU A 216 13.61 -11.47 -5.58
N GLU A 217 12.80 -11.46 -6.63
CA GLU A 217 13.06 -12.27 -7.82
C GLU A 217 13.77 -11.44 -8.89
N CYS A 218 13.23 -10.26 -9.21
CA CYS A 218 13.86 -9.33 -10.15
C CYS A 218 13.32 -7.90 -9.99
N VAL A 219 14.10 -6.95 -10.51
CA VAL A 219 13.71 -5.55 -10.71
C VAL A 219 13.85 -5.25 -12.19
N TYR A 220 12.78 -4.79 -12.83
CA TYR A 220 12.81 -4.28 -14.20
C TYR A 220 12.96 -2.75 -14.14
N LEU A 221 13.95 -2.25 -14.89
CA LEU A 221 14.31 -0.83 -14.98
C LEU A 221 13.74 -0.20 -16.25
#